data_a82f1191f974f79b93d09cd3377063f5
#
_entry.id   a82f1191f974f79b93d09cd3377063f5
#
_cell.length_a   1.000
_cell.length_b   1.000
_cell.length_c   1.000
_cell.angle_alpha   90.00
_cell.angle_beta   90.00
_cell.angle_gamma   90.00
#
_symmetry.space_group_name_H-M   'P 1'
#
loop_
_entity.id
_entity.type
_entity.pdbx_description
1 polymer ?
#
loop_
_entity_poly.entity_id
_entity_poly.type
_entity_poly.pdbx_seq_one_letter_code
_entity_poly.pdbx_strand_id
1 'polypeptide(L)'
;VRTQSPDYIVIGAGFTGLLYSTLAVLEGRSVFLYEKQNRSGGLVGSIQTPFGLVETAANGILNSYQLEELASALGLKILTTEKKSKKRFIWKNGSPRRFPLSFLDTLRVLYGILGISAEIRAGESVYQWGVRVLGKGAVKNVLEPGLGGIYAGDLKDMSAELALGGWISSKGSLLKNIREIKKIKTKNPKQKKGTVSFRGGLGELLNAMEAKIKSSPNSKIYYSQESPTLSSIRKKYPNSKIILSCGLESSLKLLSSGFPVFKKYEKLCKTLGVVTVTRFGNQPLLGKKSGFGILFPSDSGFRALGVLLNSSIFSGRVSKGHYSETFIFGGALDQEIVKFKEKEIINVLEEDRKKITVQNDEPLNHYVTIWKSALPIYDLALLEFNKELDRSLPEGIFVEGNFRYGIGLSSILERAWNVMRNQKGRT
;
A
#
# COMPACT_ATOMS: atom_id res chain seq x y z
N VAL A 1 13.24 39.34 -9.37
CA VAL A 1 13.07 38.10 -10.16
C VAL A 1 11.64 37.68 -9.99
N ARG A 2 10.78 37.81 -11.00
CA ARG A 2 9.43 37.24 -11.00
C ARG A 2 9.62 35.71 -10.93
N THR A 3 9.37 35.10 -9.77
CA THR A 3 9.31 33.65 -9.66
C THR A 3 8.22 33.14 -10.59
N GLN A 4 8.62 32.47 -11.65
CA GLN A 4 7.70 31.88 -12.63
C GLN A 4 6.72 30.97 -11.89
N SER A 5 5.42 31.13 -12.14
CA SER A 5 4.40 30.27 -11.53
C SER A 5 4.63 28.82 -11.96
N PRO A 6 4.62 27.86 -11.03
CA PRO A 6 4.79 26.46 -11.40
C PRO A 6 3.56 25.92 -12.11
N ASP A 7 3.71 24.92 -12.96
CA ASP A 7 2.58 24.21 -13.58
C ASP A 7 1.78 23.45 -12.52
N TYR A 8 2.48 22.86 -11.54
CA TYR A 8 1.89 22.05 -10.47
C TYR A 8 2.38 22.49 -9.09
N ILE A 9 1.45 22.50 -8.14
CA ILE A 9 1.75 22.60 -6.72
C ILE A 9 1.31 21.29 -6.07
N VAL A 10 2.27 20.58 -5.50
CA VAL A 10 2.04 19.27 -4.87
C VAL A 10 2.22 19.39 -3.37
N ILE A 11 1.28 18.86 -2.58
CA ILE A 11 1.29 18.92 -1.13
C ILE A 11 1.48 17.50 -0.57
N GLY A 12 2.62 17.27 0.08
CA GLY A 12 3.08 15.99 0.62
C GLY A 12 4.08 15.30 -0.30
N ALA A 13 5.31 15.09 0.18
CA ALA A 13 6.38 14.37 -0.53
C ALA A 13 6.45 12.88 -0.17
N GLY A 14 5.31 12.25 0.12
CA GLY A 14 5.20 10.80 0.19
C GLY A 14 5.33 10.16 -1.20
N PHE A 15 5.19 8.83 -1.28
CA PHE A 15 5.26 8.10 -2.55
C PHE A 15 4.36 8.73 -3.64
N THR A 16 3.12 9.08 -3.30
CA THR A 16 2.17 9.69 -4.23
C THR A 16 2.66 11.03 -4.76
N GLY A 17 3.08 11.93 -3.87
CA GLY A 17 3.51 13.27 -4.29
C GLY A 17 4.81 13.26 -5.08
N LEU A 18 5.78 12.44 -4.70
CA LEU A 18 6.99 12.23 -5.48
C LEU A 18 6.67 11.68 -6.87
N LEU A 19 5.73 10.73 -6.95
CA LEU A 19 5.31 10.13 -8.22
C LEU A 19 4.69 11.14 -9.16
N TYR A 20 3.67 11.89 -8.70
CA TYR A 20 3.02 12.94 -9.52
C TYR A 20 4.01 14.02 -9.96
N SER A 21 4.88 14.46 -9.03
CA SER A 21 5.91 15.45 -9.32
C SER A 21 6.92 14.96 -10.36
N THR A 22 7.35 13.69 -10.23
CA THR A 22 8.28 13.06 -11.20
C THR A 22 7.65 12.94 -12.58
N LEU A 23 6.40 12.48 -12.66
CA LEU A 23 5.68 12.37 -13.95
C LEU A 23 5.52 13.75 -14.61
N ALA A 24 5.21 14.79 -13.83
CA ALA A 24 5.14 16.16 -14.34
C ALA A 24 6.50 16.64 -14.89
N VAL A 25 7.57 16.44 -14.14
CA VAL A 25 8.94 16.81 -14.56
C VAL A 25 9.40 16.04 -15.79
N LEU A 26 9.07 14.76 -15.90
CA LEU A 26 9.36 13.95 -17.10
C LEU A 26 8.62 14.46 -18.34
N GLU A 27 7.52 15.18 -18.16
CA GLU A 27 6.78 15.87 -19.22
C GLU A 27 7.23 17.32 -19.45
N GLY A 28 8.33 17.77 -18.82
CA GLY A 28 8.84 19.13 -18.94
C GLY A 28 8.07 20.19 -18.14
N ARG A 29 7.19 19.77 -17.22
CA ARG A 29 6.41 20.67 -16.38
C ARG A 29 7.15 21.03 -15.10
N SER A 30 6.92 22.23 -14.62
CA SER A 30 7.48 22.75 -13.37
C SER A 30 6.63 22.39 -12.16
N VAL A 31 7.28 22.07 -11.03
CA VAL A 31 6.62 21.60 -9.81
C VAL A 31 7.15 22.29 -8.56
N PHE A 32 6.26 22.82 -7.72
CA PHE A 32 6.57 23.17 -6.33
C PHE A 32 5.96 22.13 -5.41
N LEU A 33 6.82 21.36 -4.72
CA LEU A 33 6.44 20.28 -3.81
C LEU A 33 6.68 20.71 -2.37
N TYR A 34 5.63 20.70 -1.56
CA TYR A 34 5.68 21.04 -0.13
C TYR A 34 5.67 19.78 0.74
N GLU A 35 6.58 19.70 1.71
CA GLU A 35 6.67 18.61 2.67
C GLU A 35 6.91 19.17 4.08
N LYS A 36 6.05 18.77 5.03
CA LYS A 36 6.15 19.22 6.42
C LYS A 36 7.33 18.61 7.18
N GLN A 37 7.78 17.43 6.76
CA GLN A 37 8.95 16.76 7.34
C GLN A 37 10.24 17.25 6.66
N ASN A 38 11.37 16.92 7.26
CA ASN A 38 12.70 17.22 6.71
C ASN A 38 13.17 16.20 5.66
N ARG A 39 12.31 15.22 5.29
CA ARG A 39 12.58 14.15 4.33
C ARG A 39 11.38 13.82 3.45
N SER A 40 11.63 13.27 2.29
CA SER A 40 10.63 12.67 1.42
C SER A 40 10.34 11.19 1.76
N GLY A 41 9.37 10.59 1.08
CA GLY A 41 9.00 9.17 1.15
C GLY A 41 7.74 8.87 1.96
N GLY A 42 7.40 9.69 2.96
CA GLY A 42 6.23 9.47 3.81
C GLY A 42 6.33 8.16 4.60
N LEU A 43 5.37 7.25 4.39
CA LEU A 43 5.37 5.91 5.02
C LEU A 43 6.41 4.98 4.40
N VAL A 44 6.67 5.11 3.10
CA VAL A 44 7.59 4.23 2.38
C VAL A 44 9.01 4.74 2.54
N GLY A 45 9.92 3.82 2.85
CA GLY A 45 11.34 4.11 3.00
C GLY A 45 12.13 2.83 3.21
N SER A 46 13.43 2.89 2.94
CA SER A 46 14.36 1.79 3.17
C SER A 46 15.55 2.28 3.97
N ILE A 47 15.94 1.49 4.97
CA ILE A 47 17.06 1.78 5.86
C ILE A 47 18.12 0.70 5.67
N GLN A 48 19.32 1.12 5.26
CA GLN A 48 20.45 0.21 5.21
C GLN A 48 21.05 0.05 6.60
N THR A 49 21.23 -1.18 7.05
CA THR A 49 21.79 -1.53 8.35
C THR A 49 23.00 -2.44 8.18
N PRO A 50 23.83 -2.67 9.22
CA PRO A 50 24.92 -3.65 9.16
C PRO A 50 24.47 -5.08 8.84
N PHE A 51 23.21 -5.44 9.17
CA PHE A 51 22.66 -6.78 9.00
C PHE A 51 21.92 -6.96 7.67
N GLY A 52 21.50 -5.87 7.04
CA GLY A 52 20.74 -5.89 5.80
C GLY A 52 19.80 -4.71 5.66
N LEU A 53 18.84 -4.81 4.75
CA LEU A 53 17.91 -3.77 4.41
C LEU A 53 16.60 -3.92 5.20
N VAL A 54 16.10 -2.82 5.75
CA VAL A 54 14.82 -2.69 6.43
C VAL A 54 13.90 -1.81 5.58
N GLU A 55 12.70 -2.32 5.25
CA GLU A 55 11.64 -1.51 4.66
C GLU A 55 10.71 -0.98 5.77
N THR A 56 10.40 0.31 5.76
CA THR A 56 9.59 0.91 6.83
C THR A 56 8.08 0.64 6.68
N ALA A 57 7.64 0.22 5.49
CA ALA A 57 6.25 -0.12 5.20
C ALA A 57 6.16 -1.23 4.14
N ALA A 58 5.96 -0.90 2.87
CA ALA A 58 5.86 -1.89 1.80
C ALA A 58 7.22 -2.52 1.47
N ASN A 59 7.26 -3.86 1.34
CA ASN A 59 8.47 -4.60 0.98
C ASN A 59 8.73 -4.68 -0.53
N GLY A 60 7.74 -4.30 -1.33
CA GLY A 60 7.81 -4.32 -2.78
C GLY A 60 6.52 -3.80 -3.40
N ILE A 61 6.51 -3.71 -4.71
CA ILE A 61 5.40 -3.23 -5.52
C ILE A 61 5.04 -4.27 -6.58
N LEU A 62 3.76 -4.43 -6.89
CA LEU A 62 3.35 -5.26 -8.03
C LEU A 62 3.85 -4.62 -9.32
N ASN A 63 4.54 -5.43 -10.13
CA ASN A 63 5.07 -4.94 -11.39
C ASN A 63 3.96 -4.60 -12.38
N SER A 64 4.14 -3.50 -13.10
CA SER A 64 3.27 -3.03 -14.14
C SER A 64 4.10 -2.39 -15.26
N TYR A 65 3.50 -2.23 -16.43
CA TYR A 65 4.13 -1.49 -17.53
C TYR A 65 4.56 -0.08 -17.08
N GLN A 66 3.70 0.60 -16.33
CA GLN A 66 3.97 1.95 -15.82
C GLN A 66 5.20 1.98 -14.90
N LEU A 67 5.39 0.93 -14.08
CA LEU A 67 6.58 0.84 -13.24
C LEU A 67 7.86 0.60 -14.05
N GLU A 68 7.78 -0.24 -15.07
CA GLU A 68 8.93 -0.50 -15.95
C GLU A 68 9.34 0.76 -16.71
N GLU A 69 8.39 1.53 -17.23
CA GLU A 69 8.64 2.82 -17.89
C GLU A 69 9.23 3.85 -16.91
N LEU A 70 8.64 3.99 -15.71
CA LEU A 70 9.15 4.90 -14.69
C LEU A 70 10.59 4.52 -14.28
N ALA A 71 10.83 3.24 -13.99
CA ALA A 71 12.15 2.75 -13.61
C ALA A 71 13.19 2.99 -14.73
N SER A 72 12.81 2.74 -15.98
CA SER A 72 13.66 3.01 -17.13
C SER A 72 14.00 4.50 -17.26
N ALA A 73 13.01 5.39 -17.13
CA ALA A 73 13.19 6.85 -17.18
C ALA A 73 14.07 7.38 -16.04
N LEU A 74 14.10 6.68 -14.90
CA LEU A 74 14.93 7.00 -13.75
C LEU A 74 16.29 6.24 -13.73
N GLY A 75 16.59 5.43 -14.73
CA GLY A 75 17.82 4.64 -14.80
C GLY A 75 17.90 3.49 -13.78
N LEU A 76 16.78 3.03 -13.25
CA LEU A 76 16.72 2.02 -12.21
C LEU A 76 16.57 0.59 -12.76
N LYS A 77 17.18 -0.38 -12.08
CA LYS A 77 17.06 -1.80 -12.41
C LYS A 77 16.07 -2.50 -11.47
N ILE A 78 14.99 -3.02 -12.03
CA ILE A 78 13.98 -3.77 -11.29
C ILE A 78 14.55 -5.11 -10.81
N LEU A 79 14.43 -5.37 -9.52
CA LEU A 79 14.76 -6.62 -8.84
C LEU A 79 13.50 -7.47 -8.69
N THR A 80 13.49 -8.67 -9.29
CA THR A 80 12.39 -9.62 -9.17
C THR A 80 12.51 -10.48 -7.92
N THR A 81 11.38 -11.01 -7.46
CA THR A 81 11.39 -11.97 -6.34
C THR A 81 12.08 -13.28 -6.70
N GLU A 82 12.71 -13.89 -5.71
CA GLU A 82 13.35 -15.20 -5.81
C GLU A 82 12.31 -16.32 -6.07
N LYS A 83 12.70 -17.38 -6.80
CA LYS A 83 11.80 -18.53 -7.06
C LYS A 83 11.27 -19.17 -5.77
N LYS A 84 12.07 -19.19 -4.71
CA LYS A 84 11.72 -19.73 -3.40
C LYS A 84 10.59 -18.97 -2.70
N SER A 85 10.36 -17.68 -3.04
CA SER A 85 9.30 -16.85 -2.46
C SER A 85 7.92 -17.04 -3.08
N LYS A 86 7.77 -17.89 -4.09
CA LYS A 86 6.46 -18.15 -4.72
C LYS A 86 5.43 -18.77 -3.77
N LYS A 87 5.87 -19.44 -2.73
CA LYS A 87 5.01 -20.06 -1.72
C LYS A 87 4.51 -18.97 -0.77
N ARG A 88 3.21 -18.94 -0.54
CA ARG A 88 2.54 -18.09 0.45
C ARG A 88 1.80 -18.99 1.41
N PHE A 89 1.85 -18.67 2.69
CA PHE A 89 1.27 -19.48 3.73
C PHE A 89 0.20 -18.71 4.49
N ILE A 90 -0.78 -19.46 4.98
CA ILE A 90 -1.73 -19.02 5.99
C ILE A 90 -1.59 -19.97 7.17
N TRP A 91 -1.57 -19.43 8.37
CA TRP A 91 -1.48 -20.25 9.59
C TRP A 91 -2.78 -20.98 9.83
N LYS A 92 -2.71 -22.31 10.02
CA LYS A 92 -3.88 -23.12 10.33
C LYS A 92 -3.48 -24.39 11.07
N ASN A 93 -4.18 -24.72 12.17
CA ASN A 93 -3.95 -25.93 12.97
C ASN A 93 -2.46 -26.09 13.37
N GLY A 94 -1.89 -25.04 13.98
CA GLY A 94 -0.52 -25.07 14.49
C GLY A 94 0.58 -25.08 13.43
N SER A 95 0.28 -24.83 12.15
CA SER A 95 1.31 -24.86 11.11
C SER A 95 1.00 -23.99 9.90
N PRO A 96 2.04 -23.48 9.17
CA PRO A 96 1.86 -22.75 7.93
C PRO A 96 1.39 -23.68 6.80
N ARG A 97 0.23 -23.37 6.21
CA ARG A 97 -0.42 -24.13 5.13
C ARG A 97 -0.47 -23.32 3.86
N ARG A 98 -0.23 -23.97 2.70
CA ARG A 98 -0.39 -23.31 1.39
C ARG A 98 -1.85 -23.28 0.94
N PHE A 99 -2.65 -24.22 1.38
CA PHE A 99 -4.06 -24.37 1.06
C PHE A 99 -4.86 -24.58 2.36
N PRO A 100 -5.44 -23.53 2.94
CA PRO A 100 -6.06 -23.59 4.25
C PRO A 100 -7.54 -24.04 4.23
N LEU A 101 -8.12 -24.32 3.05
CA LEU A 101 -9.53 -24.72 2.92
C LEU A 101 -9.74 -26.19 3.19
N SER A 102 -10.88 -26.52 3.80
CA SER A 102 -11.39 -27.89 3.86
C SER A 102 -11.93 -28.33 2.50
N PHE A 103 -12.19 -29.64 2.34
CA PHE A 103 -12.79 -30.17 1.11
C PHE A 103 -14.16 -29.50 0.82
N LEU A 104 -15.02 -29.41 1.82
CA LEU A 104 -16.35 -28.78 1.69
C LEU A 104 -16.24 -27.27 1.35
N ASP A 105 -15.35 -26.56 2.02
CA ASP A 105 -15.10 -25.15 1.68
C ASP A 105 -14.60 -24.99 0.24
N THR A 106 -13.77 -25.91 -0.23
CA THR A 106 -13.26 -25.89 -1.62
C THR A 106 -14.38 -26.10 -2.63
N LEU A 107 -15.28 -27.07 -2.38
CA LEU A 107 -16.47 -27.27 -3.25
C LEU A 107 -17.38 -26.04 -3.22
N ARG A 108 -17.59 -25.42 -2.05
CA ARG A 108 -18.39 -24.20 -1.92
C ARG A 108 -17.79 -23.04 -2.70
N VAL A 109 -16.45 -22.87 -2.66
CA VAL A 109 -15.74 -21.86 -3.44
C VAL A 109 -15.87 -22.10 -4.94
N LEU A 110 -15.71 -23.34 -5.39
CA LEU A 110 -15.87 -23.70 -6.81
C LEU A 110 -17.27 -23.38 -7.29
N TYR A 111 -18.30 -23.76 -6.53
CA TYR A 111 -19.68 -23.40 -6.83
C TYR A 111 -19.86 -21.88 -6.93
N GLY A 112 -19.32 -21.13 -5.96
CA GLY A 112 -19.39 -19.67 -5.95
C GLY A 112 -18.71 -19.00 -7.15
N ILE A 113 -17.52 -19.50 -7.54
CA ILE A 113 -16.76 -18.96 -8.68
C ILE A 113 -17.50 -19.17 -10.00
N LEU A 114 -18.19 -20.30 -10.15
CA LEU A 114 -18.84 -20.69 -11.41
C LEU A 114 -20.30 -20.23 -11.48
N GLY A 115 -21.06 -20.39 -10.39
CA GLY A 115 -22.53 -20.34 -10.40
C GLY A 115 -23.14 -19.10 -9.75
N ILE A 116 -22.39 -18.35 -8.93
CA ILE A 116 -22.93 -17.18 -8.21
C ILE A 116 -22.47 -15.88 -8.86
N SER A 117 -23.40 -14.93 -8.99
CA SER A 117 -23.04 -13.57 -9.40
C SER A 117 -22.08 -12.94 -8.39
N ALA A 118 -20.92 -12.51 -8.89
CA ALA A 118 -19.93 -11.79 -8.12
C ALA A 118 -20.21 -10.28 -8.02
N GLU A 119 -21.27 -9.79 -8.66
CA GLU A 119 -21.67 -8.38 -8.63
C GLU A 119 -21.77 -7.87 -7.19
N ILE A 120 -21.16 -6.72 -6.93
CA ILE A 120 -21.18 -6.09 -5.61
C ILE A 120 -22.51 -5.36 -5.46
N ARG A 121 -23.21 -5.59 -4.37
CA ARG A 121 -24.47 -4.92 -4.04
C ARG A 121 -24.21 -3.59 -3.34
N ALA A 122 -25.09 -2.63 -3.50
CA ALA A 122 -24.97 -1.34 -2.83
C ALA A 122 -24.88 -1.50 -1.31
N GLY A 123 -23.87 -0.88 -0.69
CA GLY A 123 -23.63 -0.95 0.75
C GLY A 123 -23.11 -2.30 1.27
N GLU A 124 -22.82 -3.27 0.39
CA GLU A 124 -22.33 -4.59 0.79
C GLU A 124 -20.91 -4.50 1.34
N SER A 125 -20.67 -5.10 2.52
CA SER A 125 -19.31 -5.23 3.05
C SER A 125 -18.56 -6.38 2.37
N VAL A 126 -17.21 -6.35 2.46
CA VAL A 126 -16.37 -7.44 1.97
C VAL A 126 -16.72 -8.78 2.62
N TYR A 127 -17.07 -8.76 3.91
CA TYR A 127 -17.53 -9.96 4.61
C TYR A 127 -18.83 -10.51 4.01
N GLN A 128 -19.84 -9.67 3.84
CA GLN A 128 -21.14 -10.06 3.27
C GLN A 128 -20.98 -10.60 1.85
N TRP A 129 -20.25 -9.88 1.01
CA TRP A 129 -19.92 -10.32 -0.34
C TRP A 129 -19.18 -11.67 -0.33
N GLY A 130 -18.16 -11.80 0.52
CA GLY A 130 -17.36 -13.01 0.61
C GLY A 130 -18.19 -14.23 1.05
N VAL A 131 -19.04 -14.08 2.06
CA VAL A 131 -19.94 -15.16 2.52
C VAL A 131 -20.92 -15.56 1.43
N ARG A 132 -21.51 -14.59 0.74
CA ARG A 132 -22.45 -14.82 -0.37
C ARG A 132 -21.80 -15.54 -1.55
N VAL A 133 -20.62 -15.09 -1.96
CA VAL A 133 -19.95 -15.60 -3.17
C VAL A 133 -19.09 -16.82 -2.87
N LEU A 134 -18.26 -16.78 -1.84
CA LEU A 134 -17.24 -17.80 -1.58
C LEU A 134 -17.59 -18.75 -0.42
N GLY A 135 -18.47 -18.33 0.48
CA GLY A 135 -18.83 -19.07 1.70
C GLY A 135 -17.98 -18.71 2.91
N LYS A 136 -18.54 -18.97 4.12
CA LYS A 136 -17.93 -18.59 5.41
C LYS A 136 -16.52 -19.14 5.60
N GLY A 137 -16.25 -20.39 5.22
CA GLY A 137 -14.94 -21.02 5.38
C GLY A 137 -13.84 -20.34 4.55
N ALA A 138 -14.16 -19.93 3.33
CA ALA A 138 -13.23 -19.17 2.48
C ALA A 138 -12.99 -17.76 2.99
N VAL A 139 -14.03 -17.10 3.50
CA VAL A 139 -13.89 -15.78 4.13
C VAL A 139 -12.91 -15.85 5.29
N LYS A 140 -13.14 -16.76 6.24
CA LYS A 140 -12.33 -16.91 7.45
C LYS A 140 -10.89 -17.32 7.17
N ASN A 141 -10.69 -18.32 6.31
CA ASN A 141 -9.38 -18.96 6.14
C ASN A 141 -8.54 -18.35 5.01
N VAL A 142 -9.11 -17.52 4.13
CA VAL A 142 -8.40 -16.97 2.97
C VAL A 142 -8.61 -15.47 2.84
N LEU A 143 -9.88 -15.02 2.80
CA LEU A 143 -10.18 -13.62 2.48
C LEU A 143 -9.78 -12.69 3.63
N GLU A 144 -10.15 -13.06 4.88
CA GLU A 144 -9.81 -12.29 6.08
C GLU A 144 -8.30 -12.13 6.26
N PRO A 145 -7.47 -13.19 6.34
CA PRO A 145 -6.04 -12.99 6.46
C PRO A 145 -5.43 -12.31 5.23
N GLY A 146 -5.96 -12.56 4.03
CA GLY A 146 -5.46 -11.97 2.78
C GLY A 146 -5.70 -10.46 2.70
N LEU A 147 -6.93 -10.01 2.89
CA LEU A 147 -7.28 -8.59 2.84
C LEU A 147 -6.93 -7.86 4.14
N GLY A 148 -7.08 -8.53 5.30
CA GLY A 148 -6.61 -8.01 6.58
C GLY A 148 -5.12 -7.72 6.58
N GLY A 149 -4.30 -8.58 5.96
CA GLY A 149 -2.86 -8.33 5.78
C GLY A 149 -2.52 -7.18 4.84
N ILE A 150 -3.44 -6.77 3.95
CA ILE A 150 -3.24 -5.66 3.00
C ILE A 150 -3.80 -4.35 3.55
N TYR A 151 -5.04 -4.38 4.03
CA TYR A 151 -5.78 -3.20 4.46
C TYR A 151 -5.69 -2.95 5.97
N ALA A 152 -5.24 -3.94 6.73
CA ALA A 152 -5.28 -3.99 8.19
C ALA A 152 -6.68 -3.70 8.79
N GLY A 153 -7.74 -3.85 7.99
CA GLY A 153 -9.15 -3.57 8.33
C GLY A 153 -9.94 -4.80 8.69
N ASP A 154 -11.11 -4.61 9.35
CA ASP A 154 -12.11 -5.67 9.52
C ASP A 154 -12.94 -5.78 8.24
N LEU A 155 -13.09 -6.99 7.70
CA LEU A 155 -13.90 -7.25 6.51
C LEU A 155 -15.38 -6.90 6.67
N LYS A 156 -15.88 -6.85 7.91
CA LYS A 156 -17.28 -6.49 8.21
C LYS A 156 -17.56 -5.02 7.96
N ASP A 157 -16.55 -4.18 8.20
CA ASP A 157 -16.65 -2.72 8.05
C ASP A 157 -16.18 -2.27 6.65
N MET A 158 -15.37 -3.09 5.98
CA MET A 158 -14.82 -2.75 4.67
C MET A 158 -15.88 -2.77 3.58
N SER A 159 -16.02 -1.68 2.83
CA SER A 159 -16.87 -1.60 1.65
C SER A 159 -16.33 -2.50 0.53
N ALA A 160 -17.18 -3.42 0.05
CA ALA A 160 -16.82 -4.27 -1.08
C ALA A 160 -16.59 -3.45 -2.37
N GLU A 161 -17.37 -2.38 -2.58
CA GLU A 161 -17.22 -1.49 -3.74
C GLU A 161 -15.82 -0.83 -3.75
N LEU A 162 -15.38 -0.32 -2.60
CA LEU A 162 -14.08 0.36 -2.50
C LEU A 162 -12.90 -0.61 -2.54
N ALA A 163 -13.00 -1.76 -1.85
CA ALA A 163 -11.90 -2.72 -1.72
C ALA A 163 -11.78 -3.68 -2.92
N LEU A 164 -12.90 -4.06 -3.54
CA LEU A 164 -12.95 -5.07 -4.59
C LEU A 164 -13.39 -4.52 -5.95
N GLY A 165 -13.91 -3.30 -6.04
CA GLY A 165 -14.47 -2.72 -7.27
C GLY A 165 -13.49 -2.71 -8.44
N GLY A 166 -12.18 -2.57 -8.18
CA GLY A 166 -11.14 -2.70 -9.21
C GLY A 166 -10.94 -4.13 -9.77
N TRP A 167 -11.52 -5.14 -9.09
CA TRP A 167 -11.41 -6.56 -9.46
C TRP A 167 -12.73 -7.13 -9.97
N ILE A 168 -13.85 -6.50 -9.59
CA ILE A 168 -15.21 -6.95 -9.88
C ILE A 168 -15.94 -5.81 -10.57
N SER A 169 -15.77 -5.75 -11.88
CA SER A 169 -16.29 -4.65 -12.72
C SER A 169 -17.50 -5.02 -13.54
N SER A 170 -17.86 -6.30 -13.63
CA SER A 170 -18.94 -6.77 -14.48
C SER A 170 -19.97 -7.63 -13.76
N LYS A 171 -21.22 -7.58 -14.28
CA LYS A 171 -22.27 -8.53 -13.92
C LYS A 171 -21.86 -9.95 -14.34
N GLY A 172 -22.00 -10.90 -13.44
CA GLY A 172 -21.74 -12.31 -13.72
C GLY A 172 -20.85 -13.00 -12.69
N SER A 173 -20.37 -14.18 -13.01
CA SER A 173 -19.58 -14.99 -12.09
C SER A 173 -18.17 -14.42 -11.88
N LEU A 174 -17.56 -14.78 -10.74
CA LEU A 174 -16.18 -14.38 -10.44
C LEU A 174 -15.19 -14.87 -11.54
N LEU A 175 -15.45 -16.03 -12.12
CA LEU A 175 -14.63 -16.54 -13.22
C LEU A 175 -14.66 -15.63 -14.46
N LYS A 176 -15.82 -15.06 -14.79
CA LYS A 176 -15.94 -14.09 -15.89
C LYS A 176 -15.10 -12.85 -15.61
N ASN A 177 -15.22 -12.27 -14.42
CA ASN A 177 -14.43 -11.10 -14.00
C ASN A 177 -12.92 -11.38 -14.06
N ILE A 178 -12.45 -12.52 -13.55
CA ILE A 178 -11.03 -12.93 -13.61
C ILE A 178 -10.53 -13.04 -15.06
N ARG A 179 -11.34 -13.61 -15.96
CA ARG A 179 -10.98 -13.74 -17.39
C ARG A 179 -10.87 -12.38 -18.09
N GLU A 180 -11.77 -11.45 -17.81
CA GLU A 180 -11.75 -10.09 -18.34
C GLU A 180 -10.51 -9.33 -17.89
N ILE A 181 -10.19 -9.36 -16.58
CA ILE A 181 -8.96 -8.75 -16.05
C ILE A 181 -7.70 -9.33 -16.68
N LYS A 182 -7.66 -10.66 -16.88
CA LYS A 182 -6.53 -11.30 -17.54
C LYS A 182 -6.37 -10.83 -18.99
N LYS A 183 -7.45 -10.67 -19.74
CA LYS A 183 -7.40 -10.15 -21.12
C LYS A 183 -6.83 -8.74 -21.19
N ILE A 184 -7.19 -7.88 -20.25
CA ILE A 184 -6.67 -6.50 -20.18
C ILE A 184 -5.17 -6.48 -19.85
N LYS A 185 -4.73 -7.34 -18.90
CA LYS A 185 -3.33 -7.39 -18.44
C LYS A 185 -2.36 -8.09 -19.41
N THR A 186 -2.84 -8.89 -20.37
CA THR A 186 -1.97 -9.63 -21.31
C THR A 186 -1.49 -8.80 -22.51
N LYS A 187 -1.78 -7.52 -22.60
CA LYS A 187 -1.36 -6.65 -23.71
C LYS A 187 0.17 -6.47 -23.83
N ASN A 188 0.96 -6.84 -22.82
CA ASN A 188 2.43 -6.79 -22.92
C ASN A 188 3.07 -8.12 -22.44
N PRO A 189 3.36 -9.06 -23.36
CA PRO A 189 3.87 -10.39 -23.03
C PRO A 189 5.29 -10.39 -22.43
N LYS A 190 6.07 -9.33 -22.61
CA LYS A 190 7.46 -9.22 -22.09
C LYS A 190 7.50 -8.72 -20.63
N GLN A 191 6.38 -8.26 -20.07
CA GLN A 191 6.33 -7.74 -18.71
C GLN A 191 6.66 -8.81 -17.66
N LYS A 192 7.60 -8.52 -16.75
CA LYS A 192 7.91 -9.37 -15.59
C LYS A 192 6.71 -9.41 -14.65
N LYS A 193 6.16 -10.59 -14.36
CA LYS A 193 5.00 -10.75 -13.50
C LYS A 193 5.41 -10.85 -12.02
N GLY A 194 4.56 -10.35 -11.12
CA GLY A 194 4.68 -10.51 -9.67
C GLY A 194 5.17 -9.27 -8.94
N THR A 195 5.54 -9.46 -7.68
CA THR A 195 6.09 -8.39 -6.85
C THR A 195 7.54 -8.15 -7.22
N VAL A 196 7.92 -6.89 -7.28
CA VAL A 196 9.29 -6.45 -7.59
C VAL A 196 9.74 -5.39 -6.59
N SER A 197 11.03 -5.11 -6.56
CA SER A 197 11.64 -4.04 -5.78
C SER A 197 12.90 -3.54 -6.49
N PHE A 198 13.78 -2.89 -5.76
CA PHE A 198 15.09 -2.40 -6.24
C PHE A 198 16.19 -2.91 -5.31
N ARG A 199 17.44 -2.80 -5.70
CA ARG A 199 18.57 -3.30 -4.89
C ARG A 199 18.64 -2.62 -3.52
N GLY A 200 18.47 -1.31 -3.49
CA GLY A 200 18.41 -0.49 -2.27
C GLY A 200 17.00 -0.36 -1.67
N GLY A 201 16.07 -1.26 -2.02
CA GLY A 201 14.70 -1.23 -1.55
C GLY A 201 13.80 -0.26 -2.33
N LEU A 202 12.60 -0.05 -1.81
CA LEU A 202 11.70 0.96 -2.38
C LEU A 202 12.22 2.38 -2.17
N GLY A 203 13.08 2.59 -1.16
CA GLY A 203 13.78 3.85 -0.95
C GLY A 203 14.64 4.28 -2.14
N GLU A 204 15.21 3.34 -2.88
CA GLU A 204 15.98 3.64 -4.11
C GLU A 204 15.08 4.31 -5.18
N LEU A 205 13.85 3.83 -5.35
CA LEU A 205 12.88 4.47 -6.24
C LEU A 205 12.51 5.88 -5.77
N LEU A 206 12.27 6.05 -4.47
CA LEU A 206 11.94 7.37 -3.89
C LEU A 206 13.08 8.37 -4.07
N ASN A 207 14.30 7.95 -3.80
CA ASN A 207 15.50 8.80 -3.96
C ASN A 207 15.71 9.19 -5.43
N ALA A 208 15.49 8.28 -6.37
CA ALA A 208 15.59 8.57 -7.80
C ALA A 208 14.51 9.54 -8.27
N MET A 209 13.28 9.40 -7.78
CA MET A 209 12.19 10.36 -8.04
C MET A 209 12.53 11.74 -7.49
N GLU A 210 13.00 11.82 -6.25
CA GLU A 210 13.43 13.07 -5.62
C GLU A 210 14.56 13.74 -6.39
N ALA A 211 15.58 12.98 -6.76
CA ALA A 211 16.71 13.47 -7.56
C ALA A 211 16.25 14.02 -8.93
N LYS A 212 15.31 13.33 -9.58
CA LYS A 212 14.71 13.78 -10.85
C LYS A 212 14.00 15.11 -10.71
N ILE A 213 13.23 15.31 -9.63
CA ILE A 213 12.54 16.59 -9.36
C ILE A 213 13.57 17.70 -9.11
N LYS A 214 14.60 17.43 -8.29
CA LYS A 214 15.68 18.40 -7.97
C LYS A 214 16.52 18.79 -9.19
N SER A 215 16.66 17.92 -10.18
CA SER A 215 17.39 18.20 -11.41
C SER A 215 16.62 19.12 -12.38
N SER A 216 15.35 19.36 -12.15
CA SER A 216 14.52 20.27 -12.98
C SER A 216 14.74 21.72 -12.53
N PRO A 217 15.22 22.62 -13.41
CA PRO A 217 15.59 23.99 -13.03
C PRO A 217 14.42 24.83 -12.52
N ASN A 218 13.20 24.51 -12.98
CA ASN A 218 11.97 25.24 -12.64
C ASN A 218 11.14 24.52 -11.55
N SER A 219 11.69 23.47 -10.92
CA SER A 219 11.02 22.72 -9.87
C SER A 219 11.73 22.89 -8.54
N LYS A 220 10.98 22.83 -7.42
CA LYS A 220 11.52 23.00 -6.09
C LYS A 220 10.80 22.13 -5.07
N ILE A 221 11.56 21.55 -4.15
CA ILE A 221 11.02 20.83 -2.97
C ILE A 221 11.27 21.69 -1.74
N TYR A 222 10.20 21.98 -1.00
CA TYR A 222 10.22 22.74 0.24
C TYR A 222 10.03 21.76 1.40
N TYR A 223 11.12 21.43 2.09
CA TYR A 223 11.12 20.59 3.29
C TYR A 223 10.87 21.39 4.55
N SER A 224 10.45 20.71 5.62
CA SER A 224 10.15 21.32 6.94
C SER A 224 9.21 22.50 6.81
N GLN A 225 8.32 22.46 5.82
CA GLN A 225 7.41 23.54 5.51
C GLN A 225 5.98 23.01 5.34
N GLU A 226 5.08 23.50 6.20
CA GLU A 226 3.66 23.26 5.98
C GLU A 226 3.21 23.98 4.69
N SER A 227 2.28 23.34 4.00
CA SER A 227 1.74 23.94 2.79
C SER A 227 0.90 25.17 3.14
N PRO A 228 0.90 26.21 2.28
CA PRO A 228 -0.11 27.27 2.36
C PRO A 228 -1.52 26.69 2.20
N THR A 229 -2.54 27.42 2.65
CA THR A 229 -3.94 27.06 2.42
C THR A 229 -4.28 27.02 0.92
N LEU A 230 -5.29 26.24 0.54
CA LEU A 230 -5.71 26.16 -0.86
C LEU A 230 -6.10 27.52 -1.45
N SER A 231 -6.76 28.37 -0.64
CA SER A 231 -7.11 29.75 -1.03
C SER A 231 -5.87 30.61 -1.27
N SER A 232 -4.87 30.53 -0.40
CA SER A 232 -3.60 31.26 -0.57
C SER A 232 -2.84 30.81 -1.82
N ILE A 233 -2.82 29.50 -2.09
CA ILE A 233 -2.20 28.94 -3.29
C ILE A 233 -2.92 29.45 -4.55
N ARG A 234 -4.24 29.40 -4.59
CA ARG A 234 -5.04 29.88 -5.72
C ARG A 234 -4.85 31.37 -5.97
N LYS A 235 -4.79 32.16 -4.89
CA LYS A 235 -4.52 33.60 -5.00
C LYS A 235 -3.15 33.89 -5.60
N LYS A 236 -2.12 33.16 -5.16
CA LYS A 236 -0.72 33.38 -5.57
C LYS A 236 -0.41 32.79 -6.94
N TYR A 237 -0.99 31.63 -7.25
CA TYR A 237 -0.73 30.83 -8.46
C TYR A 237 -2.06 30.38 -9.10
N PRO A 238 -2.82 31.31 -9.71
CA PRO A 238 -4.18 31.02 -10.17
C PRO A 238 -4.27 29.94 -11.26
N ASN A 239 -3.23 29.80 -12.07
CA ASN A 239 -3.18 28.87 -13.20
C ASN A 239 -2.51 27.53 -12.85
N SER A 240 -1.92 27.39 -11.65
CA SER A 240 -1.27 26.15 -11.24
C SER A 240 -2.30 25.08 -10.88
N LYS A 241 -2.06 23.85 -11.30
CA LYS A 241 -2.81 22.68 -10.83
C LYS A 241 -2.32 22.28 -9.43
N ILE A 242 -3.25 21.95 -8.55
CA ILE A 242 -2.93 21.58 -7.15
C ILE A 242 -3.18 20.09 -6.95
N ILE A 243 -2.18 19.37 -6.42
CA ILE A 243 -2.28 17.95 -6.09
C ILE A 243 -2.08 17.79 -4.59
N LEU A 244 -3.17 17.43 -3.88
CA LEU A 244 -3.10 17.02 -2.48
C LEU A 244 -2.71 15.55 -2.42
N SER A 245 -1.51 15.25 -1.96
CA SER A 245 -0.95 13.90 -1.85
C SER A 245 -0.44 13.58 -0.44
N CYS A 246 -0.88 14.33 0.53
CA CYS A 246 -0.66 14.06 1.94
C CYS A 246 -1.64 12.98 2.47
N GLY A 247 -1.39 12.48 3.69
CA GLY A 247 -2.27 11.47 4.30
C GLY A 247 -3.71 11.96 4.45
N LEU A 248 -4.66 11.01 4.58
CA LEU A 248 -6.10 11.27 4.60
C LEU A 248 -6.50 12.40 5.55
N GLU A 249 -6.05 12.36 6.79
CA GLU A 249 -6.38 13.38 7.80
C GLU A 249 -5.90 14.79 7.43
N SER A 250 -4.68 14.89 6.88
CA SER A 250 -4.13 16.17 6.43
C SER A 250 -4.87 16.69 5.19
N SER A 251 -5.22 15.79 4.27
CA SER A 251 -6.01 16.13 3.09
C SER A 251 -7.40 16.64 3.47
N LEU A 252 -8.07 15.98 4.42
CA LEU A 252 -9.37 16.40 4.93
C LEU A 252 -9.32 17.80 5.56
N LYS A 253 -8.33 18.07 6.41
CA LYS A 253 -8.15 19.40 7.03
C LYS A 253 -7.94 20.51 5.99
N LEU A 254 -7.13 20.26 4.97
CA LEU A 254 -6.90 21.22 3.88
C LEU A 254 -8.17 21.45 3.06
N LEU A 255 -8.89 20.39 2.75
CA LEU A 255 -10.13 20.46 1.97
C LEU A 255 -11.24 21.17 2.73
N SER A 256 -11.48 20.81 4.00
CA SER A 256 -12.56 21.39 4.80
C SER A 256 -12.37 22.88 5.09
N SER A 257 -11.11 23.35 5.15
CA SER A 257 -10.80 24.77 5.29
C SER A 257 -11.19 25.61 4.06
N GLY A 258 -11.20 24.99 2.88
CA GLY A 258 -11.56 25.66 1.62
C GLY A 258 -12.95 25.30 1.10
N PHE A 259 -13.47 24.14 1.46
CA PHE A 259 -14.73 23.58 0.94
C PHE A 259 -15.55 22.95 2.07
N PRO A 260 -16.57 23.66 2.60
CA PRO A 260 -17.37 23.22 3.76
C PRO A 260 -18.03 21.84 3.60
N VAL A 261 -18.33 21.40 2.37
CA VAL A 261 -18.92 20.09 2.06
C VAL A 261 -18.08 18.93 2.58
N PHE A 262 -16.75 19.09 2.70
CA PHE A 262 -15.85 18.05 3.20
C PHE A 262 -15.72 18.00 4.73
N LYS A 263 -16.24 19.00 5.47
CA LYS A 263 -16.07 19.11 6.93
C LYS A 263 -16.60 17.89 7.69
N LYS A 264 -17.71 17.31 7.25
CA LYS A 264 -18.31 16.12 7.87
C LYS A 264 -17.36 14.90 7.84
N TYR A 265 -16.53 14.78 6.80
CA TYR A 265 -15.65 13.64 6.60
C TYR A 265 -14.43 13.63 7.54
N GLU A 266 -14.05 14.75 8.16
CA GLU A 266 -13.00 14.78 9.18
C GLU A 266 -13.33 13.88 10.39
N LYS A 267 -14.61 13.74 10.72
CA LYS A 267 -15.08 12.88 11.81
C LYS A 267 -15.40 11.46 11.34
N LEU A 268 -15.85 11.30 10.11
CA LEU A 268 -16.30 10.03 9.56
C LEU A 268 -15.15 9.16 9.06
N CYS A 269 -14.23 9.73 8.28
CA CYS A 269 -13.11 8.98 7.72
C CYS A 269 -11.98 8.85 8.75
N LYS A 270 -11.57 7.62 9.01
CA LYS A 270 -10.56 7.28 10.01
C LYS A 270 -9.36 6.56 9.38
N THR A 271 -8.27 6.56 10.10
CA THR A 271 -7.06 5.83 9.75
C THR A 271 -6.70 4.81 10.83
N LEU A 272 -6.01 3.78 10.44
CA LEU A 272 -5.48 2.73 11.30
C LEU A 272 -3.98 2.92 11.49
N GLY A 273 -3.52 2.65 12.68
CA GLY A 273 -2.10 2.56 12.97
C GLY A 273 -1.56 1.16 12.66
N VAL A 274 -0.30 1.12 12.22
CA VAL A 274 0.42 -0.12 11.90
C VAL A 274 1.82 -0.05 12.46
N VAL A 275 2.30 -1.18 12.97
CA VAL A 275 3.68 -1.33 13.43
C VAL A 275 4.34 -2.42 12.59
N THR A 276 5.53 -2.14 12.07
CA THR A 276 6.38 -3.16 11.45
C THR A 276 7.62 -3.35 12.30
N VAL A 277 8.00 -4.60 12.54
CA VAL A 277 9.23 -4.94 13.24
C VAL A 277 10.04 -5.88 12.37
N THR A 278 11.19 -5.42 11.93
CA THR A 278 12.15 -6.26 11.21
C THR A 278 13.17 -6.80 12.20
N ARG A 279 13.21 -8.13 12.34
CA ARG A 279 14.15 -8.88 13.13
C ARG A 279 15.25 -9.45 12.25
N PHE A 280 16.48 -9.38 12.71
CA PHE A 280 17.63 -10.09 12.15
C PHE A 280 18.07 -11.18 13.12
N GLY A 281 18.45 -12.34 12.60
CA GLY A 281 18.91 -13.48 13.38
C GLY A 281 19.81 -14.42 12.56
N ASN A 282 20.30 -15.49 13.20
CA ASN A 282 21.21 -16.46 12.60
C ASN A 282 20.47 -17.70 12.07
N GLN A 283 19.18 -17.83 12.35
CA GLN A 283 18.36 -18.99 11.95
C GLN A 283 17.11 -18.54 11.20
N PRO A 284 16.72 -19.25 10.14
CA PRO A 284 15.51 -18.93 9.40
C PRO A 284 14.24 -19.34 10.19
N LEU A 285 13.22 -18.47 10.23
CA LEU A 285 11.98 -18.68 10.97
C LEU A 285 11.29 -20.02 10.68
N LEU A 286 11.32 -20.50 9.45
CA LEU A 286 10.68 -21.74 9.03
C LEU A 286 11.68 -22.90 8.79
N GLY A 287 12.90 -22.83 9.32
CA GLY A 287 13.94 -23.81 9.08
C GLY A 287 14.22 -23.99 7.58
N LYS A 288 14.11 -25.21 7.07
CA LYS A 288 14.34 -25.54 5.65
C LYS A 288 13.22 -25.03 4.70
N LYS A 289 12.06 -24.60 5.22
CA LYS A 289 10.97 -24.10 4.38
C LYS A 289 11.23 -22.63 4.01
N SER A 290 10.88 -22.27 2.78
CA SER A 290 10.99 -20.90 2.28
C SER A 290 9.68 -20.46 1.61
N GLY A 291 9.44 -19.16 1.61
CA GLY A 291 8.24 -18.57 1.03
C GLY A 291 8.27 -17.06 1.07
N PHE A 292 7.16 -16.42 0.69
CA PHE A 292 6.98 -14.99 0.78
C PHE A 292 6.73 -14.55 2.23
N GLY A 293 5.87 -15.29 2.92
CA GLY A 293 5.45 -14.98 4.28
C GLY A 293 4.32 -15.87 4.76
N ILE A 294 3.85 -15.58 5.97
CA ILE A 294 2.71 -16.24 6.61
C ILE A 294 1.71 -15.16 6.99
N LEU A 295 0.44 -15.37 6.70
CA LEU A 295 -0.68 -14.58 7.19
C LEU A 295 -1.33 -15.30 8.37
N PHE A 296 -1.75 -14.54 9.37
CA PHE A 296 -2.37 -15.05 10.57
C PHE A 296 -3.85 -14.69 10.61
N PRO A 297 -4.78 -15.68 10.58
CA PRO A 297 -6.19 -15.44 10.88
C PRO A 297 -6.39 -14.84 12.26
N SER A 298 -7.43 -14.03 12.46
CA SER A 298 -7.71 -13.32 13.72
C SER A 298 -7.86 -14.25 14.94
N ASP A 299 -8.31 -15.49 14.71
CA ASP A 299 -8.48 -16.52 15.77
C ASP A 299 -7.26 -17.44 15.94
N SER A 300 -6.15 -17.15 15.30
CA SER A 300 -4.95 -17.99 15.32
C SER A 300 -4.09 -17.85 16.58
N GLY A 301 -4.42 -16.92 17.48
CA GLY A 301 -3.68 -16.64 18.71
C GLY A 301 -2.41 -15.81 18.53
N PHE A 302 -2.19 -15.25 17.33
CA PHE A 302 -1.13 -14.28 17.05
C PHE A 302 -1.67 -12.85 17.18
N ARG A 303 -0.83 -11.92 17.66
CA ARG A 303 -1.11 -10.49 17.55
C ARG A 303 -0.70 -9.94 16.19
N ALA A 304 0.32 -10.52 15.57
CA ALA A 304 0.73 -10.13 14.22
C ALA A 304 -0.35 -10.46 13.19
N LEU A 305 -0.56 -9.56 12.22
CA LEU A 305 -1.37 -9.79 11.01
C LEU A 305 -0.67 -10.77 10.06
N GLY A 306 0.65 -10.78 10.08
CA GLY A 306 1.47 -11.65 9.26
C GLY A 306 2.95 -11.38 9.44
N VAL A 307 3.76 -12.23 8.81
CA VAL A 307 5.21 -12.12 8.79
C VAL A 307 5.73 -12.31 7.37
N LEU A 308 6.64 -11.44 6.93
CA LEU A 308 7.36 -11.52 5.67
C LEU A 308 8.71 -12.19 5.90
N LEU A 309 9.09 -13.14 5.03
CA LEU A 309 10.38 -13.84 5.10
C LEU A 309 11.40 -13.14 4.19
N ASN A 310 11.91 -11.99 4.60
CA ASN A 310 12.71 -11.08 3.76
C ASN A 310 13.87 -11.77 3.04
N SER A 311 14.60 -12.65 3.75
CA SER A 311 15.71 -13.43 3.20
C SER A 311 15.32 -14.36 2.05
N SER A 312 14.02 -14.64 1.89
CA SER A 312 13.48 -15.49 0.83
C SER A 312 12.87 -14.71 -0.32
N ILE A 313 12.52 -13.42 -0.11
CA ILE A 313 11.76 -12.64 -1.09
C ILE A 313 12.66 -12.07 -2.16
N PHE A 314 13.69 -11.32 -1.78
CA PHE A 314 14.61 -10.68 -2.70
C PHE A 314 16.06 -11.03 -2.35
N SER A 315 16.90 -11.18 -3.37
CA SER A 315 18.35 -11.34 -3.15
C SER A 315 18.98 -10.06 -2.59
N GLY A 316 20.03 -10.22 -1.78
CA GLY A 316 20.78 -9.09 -1.25
C GLY A 316 20.10 -8.27 -0.15
N ARG A 317 18.99 -8.76 0.41
CA ARG A 317 18.28 -8.10 1.51
C ARG A 317 18.94 -8.28 2.87
N VAL A 318 19.74 -9.28 3.01
CA VAL A 318 20.37 -9.67 4.29
C VAL A 318 21.83 -10.00 4.04
N SER A 319 22.69 -9.67 4.99
CA SER A 319 24.10 -10.03 4.96
C SER A 319 24.28 -11.56 4.98
N LYS A 320 25.38 -12.04 4.37
CA LYS A 320 25.64 -13.48 4.26
C LYS A 320 25.69 -14.15 5.64
N GLY A 321 24.97 -15.26 5.79
CA GLY A 321 24.89 -16.03 7.05
C GLY A 321 23.77 -15.58 7.99
N HIS A 322 23.08 -14.49 7.70
CA HIS A 322 21.98 -13.99 8.51
C HIS A 322 20.63 -14.17 7.82
N TYR A 323 19.56 -14.05 8.61
CA TYR A 323 18.19 -14.13 8.18
C TYR A 323 17.41 -12.92 8.69
N SER A 324 16.33 -12.58 8.01
CA SER A 324 15.46 -11.47 8.40
C SER A 324 14.01 -11.80 8.12
N GLU A 325 13.19 -11.45 9.07
CA GLU A 325 11.74 -11.45 8.98
C GLU A 325 11.15 -10.11 9.42
N THR A 326 10.03 -9.70 8.80
CA THR A 326 9.28 -8.51 9.22
C THR A 326 7.88 -8.91 9.66
N PHE A 327 7.59 -8.73 10.94
CA PHE A 327 6.27 -8.90 11.52
C PHE A 327 5.49 -7.59 11.37
N ILE A 328 4.19 -7.72 11.08
CA ILE A 328 3.28 -6.60 10.89
C ILE A 328 2.16 -6.70 11.92
N PHE A 329 1.96 -5.64 12.70
CA PHE A 329 0.98 -5.56 13.79
C PHE A 329 0.07 -4.36 13.62
N GLY A 330 -1.01 -4.32 14.40
CA GLY A 330 -1.92 -3.18 14.45
C GLY A 330 -3.18 -3.38 13.59
N GLY A 331 -3.64 -2.32 12.97
CA GLY A 331 -4.88 -2.35 12.21
C GLY A 331 -6.13 -2.38 13.09
N ALA A 332 -7.27 -2.74 12.52
CA ALA A 332 -8.56 -2.72 13.20
C ALA A 332 -8.64 -3.68 14.41
N LEU A 333 -7.88 -4.78 14.37
CA LEU A 333 -7.91 -5.81 15.40
C LEU A 333 -7.04 -5.50 16.63
N ASP A 334 -6.02 -4.63 16.49
CA ASP A 334 -5.09 -4.31 17.58
C ASP A 334 -4.60 -2.86 17.50
N GLN A 335 -5.49 -1.91 17.70
CA GLN A 335 -5.15 -0.47 17.65
C GLN A 335 -4.30 -0.01 18.85
N GLU A 336 -4.22 -0.80 19.92
CA GLU A 336 -3.45 -0.42 21.12
C GLU A 336 -1.95 -0.57 20.92
N ILE A 337 -1.49 -1.48 20.06
CA ILE A 337 -0.06 -1.77 19.89
C ILE A 337 0.76 -0.54 19.46
N VAL A 338 0.14 0.41 18.72
CA VAL A 338 0.83 1.65 18.30
C VAL A 338 1.13 2.61 19.44
N LYS A 339 0.58 2.34 20.63
CA LYS A 339 0.82 3.11 21.86
C LYS A 339 1.93 2.49 22.71
N PHE A 340 2.32 1.26 22.43
CA PHE A 340 3.34 0.53 23.17
C PHE A 340 4.72 1.14 22.95
N LYS A 341 5.58 0.97 23.96
CA LYS A 341 7.00 1.27 23.84
C LYS A 341 7.69 0.20 22.98
N GLU A 342 8.80 0.56 22.36
CA GLU A 342 9.56 -0.33 21.47
C GLU A 342 9.87 -1.70 22.11
N LYS A 343 10.30 -1.71 23.38
CA LYS A 343 10.59 -2.95 24.12
C LYS A 343 9.37 -3.87 24.26
N GLU A 344 8.19 -3.28 24.50
CA GLU A 344 6.95 -4.05 24.61
C GLU A 344 6.55 -4.66 23.27
N ILE A 345 6.72 -3.91 22.18
CA ILE A 345 6.48 -4.39 20.82
C ILE A 345 7.42 -5.54 20.46
N ILE A 346 8.71 -5.42 20.82
CA ILE A 346 9.70 -6.48 20.59
C ILE A 346 9.32 -7.75 21.38
N ASN A 347 8.87 -7.63 22.63
CA ASN A 347 8.41 -8.77 23.42
C ASN A 347 7.22 -9.49 22.74
N VAL A 348 6.25 -8.72 22.24
CA VAL A 348 5.11 -9.27 21.47
C VAL A 348 5.57 -10.02 20.23
N LEU A 349 6.56 -9.49 19.50
CA LEU A 349 7.14 -10.18 18.34
C LEU A 349 7.77 -11.51 18.75
N GLU A 350 8.62 -11.51 19.78
CA GLU A 350 9.33 -12.72 20.21
C GLU A 350 8.36 -13.78 20.76
N GLU A 351 7.27 -13.38 21.41
CA GLU A 351 6.18 -14.30 21.80
C GLU A 351 5.50 -14.93 20.60
N ASP A 352 5.14 -14.12 19.59
CA ASP A 352 4.54 -14.63 18.36
C ASP A 352 5.52 -15.52 17.58
N ARG A 353 6.80 -15.16 17.55
CA ARG A 353 7.85 -15.95 16.89
C ARG A 353 8.00 -17.34 17.51
N LYS A 354 7.98 -17.45 18.84
CA LYS A 354 8.05 -18.73 19.58
C LYS A 354 6.91 -19.70 19.22
N LYS A 355 5.74 -19.20 18.84
CA LYS A 355 4.61 -20.03 18.38
C LYS A 355 4.88 -20.68 17.01
N ILE A 356 5.79 -20.09 16.21
CA ILE A 356 6.10 -20.57 14.85
C ILE A 356 7.27 -21.55 14.86
N THR A 357 8.28 -21.28 15.67
CA THR A 357 9.54 -22.06 15.69
C THR A 357 9.98 -22.37 17.11
N VAL A 358 10.46 -23.59 17.29
CA VAL A 358 11.12 -24.01 18.54
C VAL A 358 12.63 -23.74 18.55
N GLN A 359 13.18 -23.25 17.43
CA GLN A 359 14.60 -22.93 17.34
C GLN A 359 14.91 -21.72 18.23
N ASN A 360 15.77 -21.92 19.21
CA ASN A 360 16.31 -20.83 19.99
C ASN A 360 17.34 -20.07 19.14
N ASP A 361 17.02 -18.84 18.82
CA ASP A 361 17.85 -17.98 17.97
C ASP A 361 17.82 -16.56 18.56
N GLU A 362 18.91 -16.22 19.24
CA GLU A 362 19.06 -14.87 19.79
C GLU A 362 19.07 -13.85 18.66
N PRO A 363 18.24 -12.78 18.78
CA PRO A 363 18.19 -11.76 17.76
C PRO A 363 19.50 -10.99 17.68
N LEU A 364 19.97 -10.75 16.47
CA LEU A 364 21.09 -9.83 16.23
C LEU A 364 20.65 -8.38 16.41
N ASN A 365 19.45 -8.05 15.95
CA ASN A 365 18.85 -6.74 16.16
C ASN A 365 17.36 -6.73 15.77
N HIS A 366 16.65 -5.69 16.24
CA HIS A 366 15.28 -5.34 15.87
C HIS A 366 15.21 -3.91 15.36
N TYR A 367 14.37 -3.68 14.36
CA TYR A 367 14.07 -2.35 13.84
C TYR A 367 12.57 -2.15 13.87
N VAL A 368 12.11 -1.31 14.77
CA VAL A 368 10.69 -1.02 14.97
C VAL A 368 10.31 0.25 14.23
N THR A 369 9.22 0.19 13.46
CA THR A 369 8.63 1.37 12.82
C THR A 369 7.17 1.47 13.23
N ILE A 370 6.78 2.57 13.85
CA ILE A 370 5.42 2.83 14.33
C ILE A 370 4.78 3.92 13.48
N TRP A 371 3.70 3.57 12.81
CA TRP A 371 2.87 4.48 12.04
C TRP A 371 1.51 4.63 12.73
N LYS A 372 1.31 5.72 13.49
CA LYS A 372 0.06 5.96 14.24
C LYS A 372 -1.15 6.19 13.33
N SER A 373 -0.93 6.72 12.14
CA SER A 373 -1.95 6.98 11.10
C SER A 373 -1.37 6.55 9.75
N ALA A 374 -1.56 5.29 9.37
CA ALA A 374 -0.93 4.69 8.21
C ALA A 374 -1.93 4.41 7.08
N LEU A 375 -2.97 3.67 7.40
CA LEU A 375 -3.89 3.12 6.42
C LEU A 375 -5.30 3.67 6.66
N PRO A 376 -5.98 4.18 5.63
CA PRO A 376 -7.38 4.57 5.76
C PRO A 376 -8.27 3.34 6.00
N ILE A 377 -9.31 3.50 6.78
CA ILE A 377 -10.36 2.47 6.89
C ILE A 377 -11.17 2.51 5.59
N TYR A 378 -11.20 1.40 4.89
CA TYR A 378 -11.88 1.27 3.59
C TYR A 378 -13.37 0.98 3.76
N ASP A 379 -14.06 1.81 4.53
CA ASP A 379 -15.48 1.71 4.87
C ASP A 379 -16.38 2.51 3.90
N LEU A 380 -17.68 2.54 4.21
CA LEU A 380 -18.67 3.30 3.45
C LEU A 380 -18.45 4.82 3.56
N ALA A 381 -17.92 5.31 4.69
CA ALA A 381 -17.62 6.73 4.85
C ALA A 381 -16.51 7.17 3.90
N LEU A 382 -15.45 6.37 3.74
CA LEU A 382 -14.39 6.64 2.77
C LEU A 382 -14.91 6.53 1.33
N LEU A 383 -15.80 5.59 1.03
CA LEU A 383 -16.43 5.46 -0.28
C LEU A 383 -17.23 6.73 -0.63
N GLU A 384 -18.07 7.22 0.28
CA GLU A 384 -18.84 8.44 0.08
C GLU A 384 -17.96 9.69 -0.03
N PHE A 385 -16.89 9.76 0.77
CA PHE A 385 -15.89 10.82 0.61
C PHE A 385 -15.26 10.81 -0.78
N ASN A 386 -14.91 9.64 -1.31
CA ASN A 386 -14.35 9.52 -2.66
C ASN A 386 -15.36 9.97 -3.73
N LYS A 387 -16.63 9.58 -3.60
CA LYS A 387 -17.70 10.04 -4.49
C LYS A 387 -17.92 11.56 -4.41
N GLU A 388 -17.81 12.13 -3.21
CA GLU A 388 -17.94 13.57 -3.01
C GLU A 388 -16.76 14.34 -3.62
N LEU A 389 -15.53 13.82 -3.51
CA LEU A 389 -14.36 14.38 -4.19
C LEU A 389 -14.58 14.45 -5.71
N ASP A 390 -15.09 13.37 -6.30
CA ASP A 390 -15.31 13.31 -7.75
C ASP A 390 -16.43 14.27 -8.23
N ARG A 391 -17.39 14.64 -7.34
CA ARG A 391 -18.48 15.59 -7.64
C ARG A 391 -18.14 17.04 -7.37
N SER A 392 -17.43 17.32 -6.29
CA SER A 392 -17.38 18.66 -5.69
C SER A 392 -16.03 19.34 -5.77
N LEU A 393 -14.98 18.65 -6.25
CA LEU A 393 -13.69 19.30 -6.43
C LEU A 393 -13.70 20.26 -7.63
N PRO A 394 -13.25 21.50 -7.44
CA PRO A 394 -13.07 22.43 -8.55
C PRO A 394 -12.01 21.92 -9.54
N GLU A 395 -12.17 22.34 -10.80
CA GLU A 395 -11.18 22.05 -11.82
C GLU A 395 -9.77 22.51 -11.39
N GLY A 396 -8.78 21.68 -11.71
CA GLY A 396 -7.38 21.92 -11.37
C GLY A 396 -7.00 21.62 -9.93
N ILE A 397 -7.88 21.05 -9.10
CA ILE A 397 -7.54 20.45 -7.80
C ILE A 397 -7.70 18.93 -7.87
N PHE A 398 -6.66 18.21 -7.49
CA PHE A 398 -6.62 16.74 -7.43
C PHE A 398 -6.31 16.31 -6.00
N VAL A 399 -6.99 15.28 -5.54
CA VAL A 399 -6.75 14.68 -4.23
C VAL A 399 -6.38 13.23 -4.45
N GLU A 400 -5.18 12.86 -4.09
CA GLU A 400 -4.58 11.59 -4.44
C GLU A 400 -3.84 10.95 -3.26
N GLY A 401 -3.91 9.63 -3.14
CA GLY A 401 -3.27 8.90 -2.04
C GLY A 401 -3.77 7.48 -1.93
N ASN A 402 -3.34 6.81 -0.87
CA ASN A 402 -3.73 5.43 -0.57
C ASN A 402 -5.20 5.27 -0.13
N PHE A 403 -5.95 6.35 -0.10
CA PHE A 403 -7.39 6.39 0.19
C PHE A 403 -8.27 6.58 -1.06
N ARG A 404 -7.65 6.66 -2.26
CA ARG A 404 -8.35 6.87 -3.54
C ARG A 404 -8.37 5.58 -4.36
N TYR A 405 -9.42 4.72 -4.16
CA TYR A 405 -9.68 3.52 -4.97
C TYR A 405 -8.51 2.52 -5.09
N GLY A 406 -7.66 2.43 -4.07
CA GLY A 406 -6.59 1.46 -4.02
C GLY A 406 -5.46 1.83 -3.08
N ILE A 407 -5.20 0.95 -2.12
CA ILE A 407 -4.17 1.14 -1.09
C ILE A 407 -2.77 0.79 -1.57
N GLY A 408 -2.67 -0.07 -2.60
CA GLY A 408 -1.40 -0.58 -3.11
C GLY A 408 -0.62 0.47 -3.91
N LEU A 409 0.71 0.46 -3.79
CA LEU A 409 1.58 1.37 -4.54
C LEU A 409 1.39 1.25 -6.07
N SER A 410 1.10 0.04 -6.57
CA SER A 410 0.81 -0.18 -8.00
C SER A 410 -0.50 0.49 -8.43
N SER A 411 -1.52 0.48 -7.59
CA SER A 411 -2.80 1.16 -7.89
C SER A 411 -2.62 2.68 -7.90
N ILE A 412 -1.83 3.21 -6.97
CA ILE A 412 -1.46 4.64 -6.93
C ILE A 412 -0.69 5.02 -8.19
N LEU A 413 0.26 4.18 -8.61
CA LEU A 413 1.05 4.42 -9.82
C LEU A 413 0.17 4.41 -11.09
N GLU A 414 -0.70 3.42 -11.24
CA GLU A 414 -1.63 3.31 -12.37
C GLU A 414 -2.56 4.54 -12.45
N ARG A 415 -3.09 4.95 -11.31
CA ARG A 415 -3.95 6.14 -11.22
C ARG A 415 -3.19 7.42 -11.58
N ALA A 416 -2.00 7.65 -11.01
CA ALA A 416 -1.17 8.81 -11.33
C ALA A 416 -0.83 8.86 -12.83
N TRP A 417 -0.48 7.73 -13.40
CA TRP A 417 -0.18 7.60 -14.81
C TRP A 417 -1.36 7.99 -15.70
N ASN A 418 -2.57 7.51 -15.35
CA ASN A 418 -3.78 7.82 -16.09
C ASN A 418 -4.20 9.29 -15.94
N VAL A 419 -4.13 9.86 -14.73
CA VAL A 419 -4.44 11.26 -14.48
C VAL A 419 -3.51 12.18 -15.27
N MET A 420 -2.21 11.93 -15.24
CA MET A 420 -1.23 12.77 -15.95
C MET A 420 -1.38 12.67 -17.47
N ARG A 421 -1.62 11.49 -18.04
CA ARG A 421 -1.81 11.33 -19.50
C ARG A 421 -3.12 11.88 -20.02
N ASN A 422 -4.23 11.75 -19.28
CA ASN A 422 -5.53 12.29 -19.71
C ASN A 422 -5.52 13.82 -19.77
N GLN A 423 -4.55 14.48 -19.15
CA GLN A 423 -4.37 15.93 -19.26
C GLN A 423 -3.67 16.35 -20.57
N LYS A 424 -3.03 15.42 -21.30
CA LYS A 424 -2.46 15.69 -22.63
C LYS A 424 -3.52 15.84 -23.73
N GLY A 425 -4.69 15.26 -23.57
CA GLY A 425 -5.78 15.32 -24.55
C GLY A 425 -6.70 16.54 -24.42
N ARG A 426 -6.42 17.44 -23.46
CA ARG A 426 -7.23 18.66 -23.20
C ARG A 426 -6.44 19.96 -23.37
N THR A 427 -5.24 19.89 -23.92
CA THR A 427 -4.42 21.07 -24.37
C THR A 427 -4.38 21.07 -25.93
#